data_152f1dfbfb6ddee3336fbe9a62166249
#
_entry.id   152f1dfbfb6ddee3336fbe9a62166249
#
_cell.length_a   1.000
_cell.length_b   1.000
_cell.length_c   1.000
_cell.angle_alpha   90.00
_cell.angle_beta   90.00
_cell.angle_gamma   90.00
#
_symmetry.space_group_name_H-M   'P 1'
#
loop_
_entity.id
_entity.type
_entity.pdbx_description
1 polymer ?
#
loop_
_entity_poly.entity_id
_entity_poly.type
_entity_poly.pdbx_seq_one_letter_code
_entity_poly.pdbx_strand_id
1 'polypeptide(L)'
;ALDAETLIRDHPVSTPSSRGGEEMAGVFYTGGTTGFPKGVMQSHWAIWASGMGSLPMFGMDRSSRYLHVAPMFHMADFAGGMAATLSAASNIVMQSFDPTAVYQTIAAEKVTHALLVPAMIKVLLDHPNAATADMSSMEKIIYGASPMPAATLERCMALWPHIGLVQAYGQTELAPVATMLSPEDHRAGGQILKSAGRPTPINDVRVVSDDGADCAVGVSGEVVVKGPHTMMGYWNKPVETQKALKDGWVYTGDAGLFDKNGYLYIVDRLKDMVVTGGENVFTTEVENALISHEAVQDVSVIGIPHDEWGEAVHAIVILHAGSSASEDDLTAHCRASIAGYKIPKSF
;
A
#
# COMPACT_ATOMS: atom_id res chain seq x y z
N ALA A 1 18.65 24.75 -11.63
CA ALA A 1 18.71 23.79 -10.52
C ALA A 1 20.11 23.87 -9.89
N LEU A 2 20.22 23.82 -8.57
CA LEU A 2 21.51 23.77 -7.87
C LEU A 2 22.01 22.33 -7.98
N ASP A 3 23.29 22.18 -8.37
CA ASP A 3 23.95 20.88 -8.43
C ASP A 3 24.42 20.46 -7.02
N ALA A 4 24.00 19.28 -6.55
CA ALA A 4 24.30 18.81 -5.20
C ALA A 4 25.80 18.67 -4.93
N GLU A 5 26.57 18.17 -5.91
CA GLU A 5 28.03 18.03 -5.79
C GLU A 5 28.72 19.38 -5.63
N THR A 6 28.26 20.39 -6.35
CA THR A 6 28.73 21.76 -6.21
C THR A 6 28.42 22.31 -4.82
N LEU A 7 27.19 22.09 -4.32
CA LEU A 7 26.82 22.53 -2.96
C LEU A 7 27.68 21.85 -1.89
N ILE A 8 27.89 20.53 -2.00
CA ILE A 8 28.74 19.79 -1.04
C ILE A 8 30.17 20.31 -1.05
N ARG A 9 30.74 20.58 -2.23
CA ARG A 9 32.12 21.07 -2.38
C ARG A 9 32.29 22.51 -1.89
N ASP A 10 31.33 23.38 -2.16
CA ASP A 10 31.48 24.81 -1.99
C ASP A 10 30.99 25.33 -0.61
N HIS A 11 30.37 24.44 0.18
CA HIS A 11 29.91 24.78 1.52
C HIS A 11 30.70 24.04 2.63
N PRO A 12 31.02 24.74 3.75
CA PRO A 12 31.69 24.09 4.87
C PRO A 12 30.80 23.04 5.52
N VAL A 13 31.42 22.05 6.13
CA VAL A 13 30.70 21.07 6.96
C VAL A 13 30.00 21.82 8.09
N SER A 14 28.67 21.72 8.11
CA SER A 14 27.85 22.33 9.17
C SER A 14 27.91 21.49 10.45
N THR A 15 27.79 22.15 11.59
CA THR A 15 27.56 21.42 12.86
C THR A 15 26.26 20.63 12.75
N PRO A 16 26.27 19.33 13.12
CA PRO A 16 25.04 18.55 13.13
C PRO A 16 23.95 19.23 13.96
N SER A 17 22.72 19.24 13.45
CA SER A 17 21.58 19.74 14.18
C SER A 17 21.32 18.87 15.42
N SER A 18 20.97 19.49 16.55
CA SER A 18 20.51 18.80 17.74
C SER A 18 19.04 18.36 17.68
N ARG A 19 18.39 18.54 16.54
CA ARG A 19 16.98 18.19 16.36
C ARG A 19 16.77 16.68 16.43
N GLY A 20 15.65 16.25 17.05
CA GLY A 20 15.34 14.84 17.22
C GLY A 20 14.06 14.64 18.05
N GLY A 21 13.81 13.40 18.45
CA GLY A 21 12.66 13.05 19.28
C GLY A 21 11.34 13.42 18.63
N GLU A 22 10.49 14.13 19.37
CA GLU A 22 9.15 14.54 18.93
C GLU A 22 9.15 15.81 18.05
N GLU A 23 10.32 16.40 17.77
CA GLU A 23 10.39 17.53 16.85
C GLU A 23 10.02 17.08 15.43
N MET A 24 9.41 17.98 14.66
CA MET A 24 9.03 17.70 13.28
C MET A 24 10.26 17.47 12.40
N ALA A 25 10.34 16.29 11.79
CA ALA A 25 11.36 15.92 10.83
C ALA A 25 10.99 16.34 9.40
N GLY A 26 9.71 16.27 9.04
CA GLY A 26 9.25 16.59 7.70
C GLY A 26 7.75 16.66 7.56
N VAL A 27 7.32 17.17 6.40
CA VAL A 27 5.93 17.23 5.98
C VAL A 27 5.80 16.45 4.68
N PHE A 28 4.98 15.41 4.70
CA PHE A 28 4.73 14.54 3.54
C PHE A 28 3.32 14.78 3.01
N TYR A 29 3.21 15.16 1.74
CA TYR A 29 1.91 15.44 1.14
C TYR A 29 1.22 14.17 0.66
N THR A 30 -0.07 14.03 1.01
CA THR A 30 -0.93 12.97 0.52
C THR A 30 -1.95 13.51 -0.47
N GLY A 31 -2.30 12.72 -1.49
CA GLY A 31 -3.43 13.01 -2.37
C GLY A 31 -4.71 12.97 -1.53
N GLY A 32 -5.22 14.11 -1.13
CA GLY A 32 -6.49 14.20 -0.40
C GLY A 32 -7.65 13.87 -1.34
N THR A 33 -8.53 12.99 -0.89
CA THR A 33 -9.79 12.65 -1.60
C THR A 33 -10.80 13.81 -1.61
N THR A 34 -10.52 14.87 -0.87
CA THR A 34 -11.33 16.10 -0.74
C THR A 34 -10.80 17.25 -1.61
N GLY A 35 -9.97 16.98 -2.63
CA GLY A 35 -9.52 17.95 -3.65
C GLY A 35 -8.15 18.59 -3.40
N PHE A 36 -7.78 18.92 -2.17
CA PHE A 36 -6.46 19.52 -1.88
C PHE A 36 -5.56 18.56 -1.10
N PRO A 37 -4.28 18.41 -1.49
CA PRO A 37 -3.32 17.62 -0.73
C PRO A 37 -3.20 18.08 0.72
N LYS A 38 -3.04 17.13 1.64
CA LYS A 38 -2.78 17.40 3.05
C LYS A 38 -1.33 17.11 3.37
N GLY A 39 -0.65 18.03 4.04
CA GLY A 39 0.71 17.84 4.52
C GLY A 39 0.70 17.10 5.87
N VAL A 40 1.12 15.86 5.89
CA VAL A 40 1.26 15.04 7.09
C VAL A 40 2.56 15.39 7.79
N MET A 41 2.50 15.88 9.03
CA MET A 41 3.68 16.19 9.83
C MET A 41 4.17 14.92 10.54
N GLN A 42 5.44 14.55 10.29
CA GLN A 42 6.09 13.42 10.94
C GLN A 42 7.23 13.89 11.85
N SER A 43 7.30 13.33 13.05
CA SER A 43 8.43 13.56 13.97
C SER A 43 9.62 12.68 13.62
N HIS A 44 10.82 13.07 14.08
CA HIS A 44 12.00 12.21 13.99
C HIS A 44 11.77 10.86 14.65
N TRP A 45 11.07 10.87 15.80
CA TRP A 45 10.74 9.65 16.54
C TRP A 45 9.81 8.74 15.75
N ALA A 46 8.77 9.29 15.11
CA ALA A 46 7.82 8.50 14.33
C ALA A 46 8.49 7.80 13.14
N ILE A 47 9.33 8.52 12.41
CA ILE A 47 10.10 7.98 11.28
C ILE A 47 11.07 6.88 11.74
N TRP A 48 11.81 7.14 12.81
CA TRP A 48 12.76 6.18 13.36
C TRP A 48 12.03 4.92 13.87
N ALA A 49 10.93 5.07 14.61
CA ALA A 49 10.15 3.97 15.14
C ALA A 49 9.59 3.08 14.01
N SER A 50 9.03 3.68 12.96
CA SER A 50 8.54 2.94 11.78
C SER A 50 9.65 2.14 11.10
N GLY A 51 10.82 2.75 10.89
CA GLY A 51 11.99 2.05 10.36
C GLY A 51 12.39 0.85 11.21
N MET A 52 12.53 1.05 12.52
CA MET A 52 12.89 -0.02 13.47
C MET A 52 11.83 -1.13 13.53
N GLY A 53 10.54 -0.78 13.50
CA GLY A 53 9.44 -1.75 13.49
C GLY A 53 9.37 -2.59 12.22
N SER A 54 9.90 -2.07 11.11
CA SER A 54 9.91 -2.76 9.81
C SER A 54 11.13 -3.67 9.61
N LEU A 55 12.25 -3.41 10.31
CA LEU A 55 13.51 -4.15 10.13
C LEU A 55 13.39 -5.66 10.29
N PRO A 56 12.67 -6.22 11.29
CA PRO A 56 12.57 -7.67 11.44
C PRO A 56 11.98 -8.35 10.21
N MET A 57 11.04 -7.68 9.53
CA MET A 57 10.39 -8.21 8.34
C MET A 57 11.21 -7.97 7.07
N PHE A 58 11.82 -6.80 6.94
CA PHE A 58 12.67 -6.49 5.80
C PHE A 58 13.97 -7.32 5.83
N GLY A 59 14.52 -7.58 7.01
CA GLY A 59 15.70 -8.42 7.20
C GLY A 59 16.95 -7.82 6.59
N MET A 60 17.05 -6.50 6.53
CA MET A 60 18.21 -5.79 6.02
C MET A 60 19.36 -5.78 7.05
N ASP A 61 20.58 -5.84 6.56
CA ASP A 61 21.81 -5.69 7.31
C ASP A 61 22.87 -4.90 6.52
N ARG A 62 24.12 -4.86 7.00
CA ARG A 62 25.22 -4.14 6.36
C ARG A 62 25.60 -4.65 4.97
N SER A 63 25.28 -5.90 4.64
CA SER A 63 25.52 -6.49 3.34
C SER A 63 24.42 -6.16 2.33
N SER A 64 23.27 -5.70 2.82
CA SER A 64 22.10 -5.40 2.01
C SER A 64 22.33 -4.19 1.09
N ARG A 65 21.73 -4.25 -0.09
CA ARG A 65 21.79 -3.24 -1.13
C ARG A 65 20.35 -2.90 -1.56
N TYR A 66 19.84 -1.77 -1.05
CA TYR A 66 18.48 -1.34 -1.27
C TYR A 66 18.37 -0.46 -2.51
N LEU A 67 17.46 -0.79 -3.41
CA LEU A 67 17.19 -0.06 -4.64
C LEU A 67 16.03 0.93 -4.46
N HIS A 68 16.33 2.21 -4.62
CA HIS A 68 15.38 3.30 -4.75
C HIS A 68 14.97 3.43 -6.22
N VAL A 69 13.80 2.95 -6.55
CA VAL A 69 13.21 3.04 -7.90
C VAL A 69 11.81 3.65 -7.84
N ALA A 70 11.14 3.58 -6.71
CA ALA A 70 9.96 4.37 -6.42
C ALA A 70 10.34 5.81 -6.01
N PRO A 71 9.40 6.78 -6.08
CA PRO A 71 9.70 8.16 -5.74
C PRO A 71 10.11 8.31 -4.27
N MET A 72 11.35 8.74 -4.01
CA MET A 72 11.92 8.89 -2.66
C MET A 72 11.20 9.94 -1.79
N PHE A 73 10.46 10.87 -2.41
CA PHE A 73 9.62 11.84 -1.69
C PHE A 73 8.31 11.24 -1.18
N HIS A 74 7.95 10.04 -1.66
CA HIS A 74 6.78 9.32 -1.18
C HIS A 74 7.16 8.49 0.04
N MET A 75 6.30 8.50 1.07
CA MET A 75 6.59 7.86 2.36
C MET A 75 6.92 6.37 2.24
N ALA A 76 6.39 5.67 1.24
CA ALA A 76 6.66 4.24 1.05
C ALA A 76 8.14 3.97 0.77
N ASP A 77 8.76 4.63 -0.22
CA ASP A 77 10.18 4.44 -0.53
C ASP A 77 11.09 5.08 0.52
N PHE A 78 10.66 6.23 1.07
CA PHE A 78 11.36 6.88 2.17
C PHE A 78 11.55 5.94 3.37
N ALA A 79 10.51 5.17 3.74
CA ALA A 79 10.57 4.20 4.83
C ALA A 79 11.54 3.04 4.54
N GLY A 80 11.58 2.55 3.29
CA GLY A 80 12.57 1.57 2.85
C GLY A 80 14.00 2.08 2.97
N GLY A 81 14.24 3.33 2.53
CA GLY A 81 15.53 4.02 2.67
C GLY A 81 15.93 4.26 4.12
N MET A 82 14.97 4.56 5.01
CA MET A 82 15.23 4.65 6.45
C MET A 82 15.62 3.30 7.04
N ALA A 83 14.91 2.22 6.69
CA ALA A 83 15.29 0.88 7.12
C ALA A 83 16.69 0.50 6.64
N ALA A 84 17.02 0.78 5.38
CA ALA A 84 18.37 0.58 4.82
C ALA A 84 19.43 1.40 5.58
N THR A 85 19.15 2.66 5.88
CA THR A 85 20.05 3.53 6.64
C THR A 85 20.29 3.01 8.06
N LEU A 86 19.22 2.61 8.77
CA LEU A 86 19.29 2.06 10.12
C LEU A 86 20.05 0.72 10.17
N SER A 87 20.02 -0.05 9.09
CA SER A 87 20.77 -1.30 8.94
C SER A 87 22.22 -1.10 8.48
N ALA A 88 22.62 0.15 8.20
CA ALA A 88 23.90 0.49 7.54
C ALA A 88 24.05 -0.20 6.16
N ALA A 89 22.96 -0.47 5.47
CA ALA A 89 22.91 -1.00 4.12
C ALA A 89 23.32 0.06 3.07
N SER A 90 23.66 -0.36 1.87
CA SER A 90 23.92 0.54 0.75
C SER A 90 22.63 0.97 0.08
N ASN A 91 22.49 2.27 -0.21
CA ASN A 91 21.38 2.81 -0.98
C ASN A 91 21.82 3.01 -2.44
N ILE A 92 21.09 2.43 -3.39
CA ILE A 92 21.29 2.52 -4.83
C ILE A 92 20.11 3.31 -5.39
N VAL A 93 20.37 4.43 -6.05
CA VAL A 93 19.33 5.35 -6.51
C VAL A 93 19.23 5.34 -8.02
N MET A 94 18.02 5.10 -8.55
CA MET A 94 17.71 5.27 -9.96
C MET A 94 16.94 6.58 -10.17
N GLN A 95 17.20 7.23 -11.30
CA GLN A 95 16.54 8.51 -11.64
C GLN A 95 15.05 8.32 -11.94
N SER A 96 14.67 7.19 -12.53
CA SER A 96 13.29 6.88 -12.92
C SER A 96 13.10 5.37 -13.07
N PHE A 97 11.86 4.92 -13.00
CA PHE A 97 11.50 3.53 -13.27
C PHE A 97 11.53 3.26 -14.79
N ASP A 98 12.45 2.40 -15.20
CA ASP A 98 12.48 1.75 -16.52
C ASP A 98 12.79 0.26 -16.30
N PRO A 99 11.96 -0.67 -16.80
CA PRO A 99 12.12 -2.09 -16.47
C PRO A 99 13.43 -2.69 -16.96
N THR A 100 13.96 -2.24 -18.12
CA THR A 100 15.26 -2.70 -18.62
C THR A 100 16.39 -2.24 -17.71
N ALA A 101 16.38 -0.95 -17.32
CA ALA A 101 17.37 -0.38 -16.44
C ALA A 101 17.28 -0.98 -15.02
N VAL A 102 16.06 -1.31 -14.53
CA VAL A 102 15.90 -2.00 -13.23
C VAL A 102 16.60 -3.34 -13.25
N TYR A 103 16.39 -4.20 -14.26
CA TYR A 103 17.05 -5.49 -14.36
C TYR A 103 18.58 -5.36 -14.48
N GLN A 104 19.05 -4.41 -15.29
CA GLN A 104 20.49 -4.14 -15.43
C GLN A 104 21.11 -3.68 -14.11
N THR A 105 20.43 -2.79 -13.37
CA THR A 105 20.92 -2.29 -12.08
C THR A 105 20.93 -3.40 -11.04
N ILE A 106 19.90 -4.26 -10.97
CA ILE A 106 19.87 -5.40 -10.05
C ILE A 106 21.08 -6.30 -10.29
N ALA A 107 21.34 -6.67 -11.54
CA ALA A 107 22.46 -7.54 -11.90
C ALA A 107 23.81 -6.89 -11.64
N ALA A 108 24.01 -5.64 -12.04
CA ALA A 108 25.29 -4.93 -11.95
C ALA A 108 25.66 -4.57 -10.50
N GLU A 109 24.68 -4.04 -9.76
CA GLU A 109 24.85 -3.54 -8.40
C GLU A 109 24.59 -4.63 -7.34
N LYS A 110 24.19 -5.84 -7.74
CA LYS A 110 23.84 -6.93 -6.82
C LYS A 110 22.81 -6.48 -5.77
N VAL A 111 21.75 -5.85 -6.25
CA VAL A 111 20.65 -5.39 -5.40
C VAL A 111 20.02 -6.58 -4.67
N THR A 112 19.78 -6.40 -3.37
CA THR A 112 19.17 -7.42 -2.51
C THR A 112 17.74 -7.11 -2.14
N HIS A 113 17.39 -5.83 -2.03
CA HIS A 113 16.07 -5.37 -1.55
C HIS A 113 15.56 -4.22 -2.42
N ALA A 114 14.26 -4.23 -2.68
CA ALA A 114 13.58 -3.11 -3.35
C ALA A 114 12.14 -2.99 -2.86
N LEU A 115 11.61 -1.77 -2.82
CA LEU A 115 10.18 -1.53 -2.70
C LEU A 115 9.61 -1.28 -4.10
N LEU A 116 8.62 -2.07 -4.48
CA LEU A 116 7.95 -2.00 -5.77
C LEU A 116 6.44 -1.97 -5.57
N VAL A 117 5.76 -0.96 -6.11
CA VAL A 117 4.29 -0.98 -6.10
C VAL A 117 3.76 -2.07 -7.07
N PRO A 118 2.56 -2.62 -6.85
CA PRO A 118 2.01 -3.70 -7.70
C PRO A 118 2.07 -3.43 -9.20
N ALA A 119 1.82 -2.20 -9.64
CA ALA A 119 1.94 -1.80 -11.05
C ALA A 119 3.37 -1.94 -11.58
N MET A 120 4.40 -1.59 -10.79
CA MET A 120 5.80 -1.79 -11.19
C MET A 120 6.14 -3.27 -11.29
N ILE A 121 5.69 -4.09 -10.35
CA ILE A 121 5.88 -5.55 -10.40
C ILE A 121 5.24 -6.11 -11.67
N LYS A 122 4.01 -5.70 -12.01
CA LYS A 122 3.34 -6.13 -13.23
C LYS A 122 4.15 -5.77 -14.48
N VAL A 123 4.65 -4.54 -14.58
CA VAL A 123 5.47 -4.10 -15.72
C VAL A 123 6.76 -4.91 -15.83
N LEU A 124 7.42 -5.22 -14.72
CA LEU A 124 8.60 -6.10 -14.71
C LEU A 124 8.24 -7.51 -15.18
N LEU A 125 7.16 -8.11 -14.69
CA LEU A 125 6.70 -9.45 -15.09
C LEU A 125 6.30 -9.53 -16.56
N ASP A 126 5.77 -8.46 -17.15
CA ASP A 126 5.36 -8.40 -18.54
C ASP A 126 6.53 -8.08 -19.49
N HIS A 127 7.69 -7.71 -18.97
CA HIS A 127 8.85 -7.37 -19.77
C HIS A 127 9.47 -8.63 -20.42
N PRO A 128 9.90 -8.57 -21.71
CA PRO A 128 10.47 -9.72 -22.41
C PRO A 128 11.65 -10.40 -21.70
N ASN A 129 12.42 -9.64 -20.93
CA ASN A 129 13.57 -10.15 -20.18
C ASN A 129 13.21 -10.73 -18.81
N ALA A 130 11.96 -10.74 -18.39
CA ALA A 130 11.56 -11.15 -17.05
C ALA A 130 12.07 -12.55 -16.66
N ALA A 131 12.02 -13.49 -17.60
CA ALA A 131 12.47 -14.87 -17.38
C ALA A 131 13.99 -15.08 -17.49
N THR A 132 14.72 -14.12 -18.07
CA THR A 132 16.16 -14.27 -18.36
C THR A 132 17.05 -13.30 -17.59
N ALA A 133 16.45 -12.30 -16.96
CA ALA A 133 17.18 -11.32 -16.16
C ALA A 133 17.83 -11.97 -14.93
N ASP A 134 19.02 -11.52 -14.60
CA ASP A 134 19.73 -11.98 -13.39
C ASP A 134 19.13 -11.33 -12.14
N MET A 135 18.21 -12.04 -11.51
CA MET A 135 17.60 -11.67 -10.23
C MET A 135 18.21 -12.42 -9.03
N SER A 136 19.33 -13.12 -9.23
CA SER A 136 19.90 -14.03 -8.23
C SER A 136 20.33 -13.35 -6.94
N SER A 137 20.67 -12.06 -6.99
CA SER A 137 21.03 -11.28 -5.79
C SER A 137 19.83 -10.79 -4.98
N MET A 138 18.63 -10.75 -5.60
CA MET A 138 17.42 -10.27 -4.90
C MET A 138 17.01 -11.22 -3.79
N GLU A 139 16.95 -10.71 -2.58
CA GLU A 139 16.49 -11.43 -1.41
C GLU A 139 15.02 -11.13 -1.09
N LYS A 140 14.63 -9.86 -1.20
CA LYS A 140 13.27 -9.44 -0.87
C LYS A 140 12.72 -8.35 -1.80
N ILE A 141 11.45 -8.49 -2.12
CA ILE A 141 10.63 -7.43 -2.69
C ILE A 141 9.58 -7.04 -1.66
N ILE A 142 9.65 -5.80 -1.20
CA ILE A 142 8.62 -5.18 -0.38
C ILE A 142 7.59 -4.56 -1.32
N TYR A 143 6.30 -4.83 -1.12
CA TYR A 143 5.25 -4.24 -1.93
C TYR A 143 4.08 -3.75 -1.09
N GLY A 144 3.34 -2.78 -1.60
CA GLY A 144 2.20 -2.18 -0.90
C GLY A 144 1.74 -0.90 -1.58
N ALA A 145 1.17 0.01 -0.82
CA ALA A 145 0.57 1.28 -1.25
C ALA A 145 -0.67 1.14 -2.15
N SER A 146 -0.92 -0.03 -2.74
CA SER A 146 -2.15 -0.38 -3.47
C SER A 146 -2.41 -1.88 -3.38
N PRO A 147 -3.65 -2.35 -3.67
CA PRO A 147 -3.95 -3.77 -3.71
C PRO A 147 -3.10 -4.51 -4.75
N MET A 148 -2.66 -5.72 -4.39
CA MET A 148 -1.92 -6.61 -5.29
C MET A 148 -2.89 -7.57 -5.98
N PRO A 149 -3.04 -7.54 -7.31
CA PRO A 149 -3.86 -8.52 -8.01
C PRO A 149 -3.32 -9.94 -7.81
N ALA A 150 -4.21 -10.88 -7.50
CA ALA A 150 -3.83 -12.28 -7.22
C ALA A 150 -3.00 -12.91 -8.35
N ALA A 151 -3.40 -12.70 -9.61
CA ALA A 151 -2.68 -13.20 -10.78
C ALA A 151 -1.25 -12.63 -10.88
N THR A 152 -1.05 -11.35 -10.54
CA THR A 152 0.27 -10.72 -10.52
C THR A 152 1.14 -11.32 -9.42
N LEU A 153 0.56 -11.53 -8.23
CA LEU A 153 1.26 -12.14 -7.10
C LEU A 153 1.68 -13.57 -7.42
N GLU A 154 0.77 -14.38 -7.95
CA GLU A 154 1.05 -15.77 -8.34
C GLU A 154 2.15 -15.87 -9.40
N ARG A 155 2.10 -15.01 -10.42
CA ARG A 155 3.16 -14.92 -11.44
C ARG A 155 4.50 -14.52 -10.85
N CYS A 156 4.52 -13.56 -9.93
CA CYS A 156 5.74 -13.13 -9.25
C CYS A 156 6.36 -14.29 -8.45
N MET A 157 5.56 -14.99 -7.66
CA MET A 157 5.99 -16.14 -6.87
C MET A 157 6.48 -17.31 -7.75
N ALA A 158 5.83 -17.55 -8.89
CA ALA A 158 6.23 -18.60 -9.81
C ALA A 158 7.54 -18.28 -10.55
N LEU A 159 7.72 -17.01 -10.97
CA LEU A 159 8.89 -16.60 -11.74
C LEU A 159 10.14 -16.45 -10.86
N TRP A 160 9.99 -15.92 -9.65
CA TRP A 160 11.09 -15.62 -8.72
C TRP A 160 10.89 -16.32 -7.35
N PRO A 161 10.85 -17.66 -7.30
CA PRO A 161 10.49 -18.42 -6.09
C PRO A 161 11.50 -18.26 -4.94
N HIS A 162 12.72 -17.79 -5.22
CA HIS A 162 13.75 -17.54 -4.22
C HIS A 162 13.58 -16.19 -3.51
N ILE A 163 12.84 -15.26 -4.11
CA ILE A 163 12.65 -13.91 -3.56
C ILE A 163 11.58 -13.94 -2.47
N GLY A 164 11.91 -13.46 -1.29
CA GLY A 164 10.95 -13.26 -0.20
C GLY A 164 10.04 -12.06 -0.49
N LEU A 165 8.75 -12.30 -0.62
CA LEU A 165 7.77 -11.21 -0.77
C LEU A 165 7.33 -10.72 0.61
N VAL A 166 7.27 -9.40 0.79
CA VAL A 166 6.75 -8.75 2.00
C VAL A 166 5.69 -7.74 1.57
N GLN A 167 4.44 -7.95 1.96
CA GLN A 167 3.43 -6.91 1.80
C GLN A 167 3.49 -5.96 3.00
N ALA A 168 3.38 -4.65 2.74
CA ALA A 168 3.26 -3.63 3.75
C ALA A 168 1.97 -2.82 3.53
N TYR A 169 1.12 -2.79 4.54
CA TYR A 169 -0.08 -1.94 4.58
C TYR A 169 0.12 -0.79 5.55
N GLY A 170 -0.38 0.35 5.18
CA GLY A 170 -0.42 1.55 5.98
C GLY A 170 -0.57 2.81 5.14
N GLN A 171 -0.30 3.95 5.73
CA GLN A 171 -0.49 5.26 5.10
C GLN A 171 0.51 6.28 5.65
N THR A 172 0.62 7.41 4.97
CA THR A 172 1.58 8.47 5.34
C THR A 172 1.42 8.93 6.78
N GLU A 173 0.20 8.92 7.32
CA GLU A 173 -0.16 9.23 8.70
C GLU A 173 0.45 8.26 9.74
N LEU A 174 1.01 7.12 9.28
CA LEU A 174 1.62 6.07 10.09
C LEU A 174 3.12 5.85 9.80
N ALA A 175 3.77 6.73 9.06
CA ALA A 175 5.20 6.79 8.74
C ALA A 175 5.87 5.54 8.09
N PRO A 176 5.30 4.75 7.18
CA PRO A 176 3.91 4.57 6.84
C PRO A 176 3.29 3.24 7.32
N VAL A 177 4.03 2.29 7.93
CA VAL A 177 3.69 0.86 8.02
C VAL A 177 2.88 0.52 9.26
N ALA A 178 1.69 -0.05 9.08
CA ALA A 178 0.84 -0.56 10.16
C ALA A 178 0.92 -2.09 10.29
N THR A 179 0.73 -2.81 9.19
CA THR A 179 0.77 -4.28 9.19
C THR A 179 1.64 -4.80 8.05
N MET A 180 2.13 -6.03 8.21
CA MET A 180 2.93 -6.71 7.18
C MET A 180 2.54 -8.18 7.05
N LEU A 181 2.57 -8.67 5.80
CA LEU A 181 2.47 -10.09 5.47
C LEU A 181 3.87 -10.62 5.15
N SER A 182 4.27 -11.68 5.84
CA SER A 182 5.63 -12.20 5.80
C SER A 182 5.92 -13.04 4.54
N PRO A 183 7.20 -13.28 4.21
CA PRO A 183 7.57 -14.25 3.18
C PRO A 183 7.08 -15.67 3.48
N GLU A 184 6.99 -16.05 4.74
CA GLU A 184 6.47 -17.34 5.21
C GLU A 184 4.97 -17.46 4.89
N ASP A 185 4.20 -16.40 5.16
CA ASP A 185 2.78 -16.33 4.84
C ASP A 185 2.53 -16.41 3.33
N HIS A 186 3.39 -15.76 2.52
CA HIS A 186 3.31 -15.88 1.06
C HIS A 186 3.53 -17.32 0.60
N ARG A 187 4.52 -18.01 1.17
CA ARG A 187 4.78 -19.43 0.85
C ARG A 187 3.66 -20.37 1.32
N ALA A 188 3.00 -20.03 2.44
CA ALA A 188 1.85 -20.79 2.92
C ALA A 188 0.66 -20.71 1.95
N GLY A 189 0.50 -19.57 1.26
CA GLY A 189 -0.51 -19.41 0.22
C GLY A 189 -1.96 -19.40 0.72
N GLY A 190 -2.90 -19.58 -0.21
CA GLY A 190 -4.33 -19.66 0.12
C GLY A 190 -4.94 -18.28 0.47
N GLN A 191 -5.95 -18.28 1.34
CA GLN A 191 -6.69 -17.05 1.67
C GLN A 191 -5.83 -15.98 2.36
N ILE A 192 -4.75 -16.37 3.04
CA ILE A 192 -3.86 -15.45 3.74
C ILE A 192 -3.22 -14.41 2.79
N LEU A 193 -3.04 -14.76 1.51
CA LEU A 193 -2.50 -13.87 0.48
C LEU A 193 -3.38 -12.65 0.20
N LYS A 194 -4.64 -12.69 0.62
CA LYS A 194 -5.59 -11.57 0.50
C LYS A 194 -5.53 -10.63 1.70
N SER A 195 -4.81 -11.02 2.77
CA SER A 195 -4.69 -10.20 3.98
C SER A 195 -3.62 -9.13 3.81
N ALA A 196 -3.74 -8.07 4.59
CA ALA A 196 -2.69 -7.06 4.78
C ALA A 196 -1.65 -7.50 5.84
N GLY A 197 -1.70 -8.77 6.29
CA GLY A 197 -0.78 -9.32 7.28
C GLY A 197 -1.18 -9.01 8.72
N ARG A 198 -0.18 -8.93 9.60
CA ARG A 198 -0.34 -8.70 11.04
C ARG A 198 0.29 -7.38 11.46
N PRO A 199 -0.15 -6.80 12.60
CA PRO A 199 0.46 -5.59 13.16
C PRO A 199 1.97 -5.72 13.31
N THR A 200 2.69 -4.63 13.06
CA THR A 200 4.13 -4.57 13.34
C THR A 200 4.36 -4.56 14.87
N PRO A 201 5.56 -4.93 15.35
CA PRO A 201 5.83 -5.02 16.78
C PRO A 201 5.69 -3.70 17.56
N ILE A 202 5.60 -2.57 16.86
CA ILE A 202 5.62 -1.23 17.47
C ILE A 202 4.23 -0.60 17.59
N ASN A 203 3.17 -1.23 17.07
CA ASN A 203 1.84 -0.62 17.04
C ASN A 203 0.73 -1.57 17.47
N ASP A 204 -0.36 -0.96 17.88
CA ASP A 204 -1.64 -1.61 18.07
C ASP A 204 -2.54 -1.27 16.89
N VAL A 205 -3.22 -2.29 16.36
CA VAL A 205 -4.22 -2.14 15.30
C VAL A 205 -5.54 -2.71 15.80
N ARG A 206 -6.61 -1.94 15.65
CA ARG A 206 -7.97 -2.34 16.00
C ARG A 206 -8.88 -2.14 14.79
N VAL A 207 -9.99 -2.88 14.77
CA VAL A 207 -11.12 -2.64 13.87
C VAL A 207 -12.29 -2.21 14.76
N VAL A 208 -12.83 -1.03 14.51
CA VAL A 208 -13.86 -0.43 15.38
C VAL A 208 -15.12 -0.12 14.59
N SER A 209 -16.26 -0.26 15.28
CA SER A 209 -17.57 0.17 14.80
C SER A 209 -17.74 1.69 14.90
N ASP A 210 -18.83 2.24 14.37
CA ASP A 210 -19.10 3.67 14.33
C ASP A 210 -19.15 4.31 15.73
N ASP A 211 -19.49 3.54 16.76
CA ASP A 211 -19.50 3.97 18.16
C ASP A 211 -18.11 3.85 18.85
N GLY A 212 -17.11 3.37 18.11
CA GLY A 212 -15.71 3.21 18.58
C GLY A 212 -15.44 1.94 19.37
N ALA A 213 -16.42 1.01 19.48
CA ALA A 213 -16.23 -0.28 20.11
C ALA A 213 -15.46 -1.24 19.18
N ASP A 214 -14.71 -2.20 19.78
CA ASP A 214 -14.01 -3.22 19.00
C ASP A 214 -14.99 -4.14 18.29
N CYS A 215 -14.78 -4.34 17.00
CA CYS A 215 -15.52 -5.32 16.21
C CYS A 215 -15.11 -6.75 16.58
N ALA A 216 -16.09 -7.66 16.55
CA ALA A 216 -15.79 -9.08 16.69
C ALA A 216 -14.99 -9.61 15.49
N VAL A 217 -14.28 -10.72 15.68
CA VAL A 217 -13.55 -11.42 14.60
C VAL A 217 -14.49 -11.70 13.43
N GLY A 218 -14.06 -11.33 12.23
CA GLY A 218 -14.83 -11.49 10.98
C GLY A 218 -15.87 -10.38 10.72
N VAL A 219 -16.01 -9.42 11.64
CA VAL A 219 -16.90 -8.26 11.46
C VAL A 219 -16.09 -7.08 11.00
N SER A 220 -16.50 -6.43 9.90
CA SER A 220 -15.83 -5.26 9.36
C SER A 220 -16.17 -3.99 10.14
N GLY A 221 -15.21 -3.08 10.20
CA GLY A 221 -15.32 -1.76 10.78
C GLY A 221 -14.16 -0.89 10.32
N GLU A 222 -14.00 0.31 10.88
CA GLU A 222 -12.86 1.15 10.56
C GLU A 222 -11.57 0.63 11.19
N VAL A 223 -10.51 0.56 10.39
CA VAL A 223 -9.17 0.24 10.89
C VAL A 223 -8.60 1.46 11.60
N VAL A 224 -8.19 1.29 12.86
CA VAL A 224 -7.54 2.34 13.65
C VAL A 224 -6.20 1.84 14.16
N VAL A 225 -5.20 2.72 14.15
CA VAL A 225 -3.81 2.36 14.47
C VAL A 225 -3.23 3.33 15.49
N LYS A 226 -2.53 2.80 16.49
CA LYS A 226 -1.82 3.58 17.51
C LYS A 226 -0.41 3.05 17.70
N GLY A 227 0.56 3.95 17.74
CA GLY A 227 1.96 3.60 18.00
C GLY A 227 2.87 4.82 17.94
N PRO A 228 4.16 4.65 18.23
CA PRO A 228 5.13 5.75 18.21
C PRO A 228 5.38 6.33 16.81
N HIS A 229 4.89 5.67 15.77
CA HIS A 229 5.02 6.04 14.37
C HIS A 229 3.82 6.85 13.83
N THR A 230 2.86 7.22 14.67
CA THR A 230 1.71 8.03 14.28
C THR A 230 2.10 9.49 14.06
N MET A 231 1.42 10.15 13.11
CA MET A 231 1.65 11.53 12.75
C MET A 231 1.44 12.51 13.91
N MET A 232 2.07 13.66 13.84
CA MET A 232 1.79 14.81 14.72
C MET A 232 0.46 15.49 14.38
N GLY A 233 -0.02 15.33 13.15
CA GLY A 233 -1.22 15.94 12.59
C GLY A 233 -1.00 16.45 11.17
N TYR A 234 -1.99 17.14 10.62
CA TYR A 234 -1.90 17.77 9.30
C TYR A 234 -1.47 19.23 9.41
N TRP A 235 -0.50 19.66 8.61
CA TRP A 235 0.01 21.02 8.56
C TRP A 235 -1.11 22.03 8.29
N ASN A 236 -1.29 22.97 9.22
CA ASN A 236 -2.33 24.02 9.16
C ASN A 236 -3.77 23.49 8.93
N LYS A 237 -4.08 22.28 9.39
CA LYS A 237 -5.38 21.62 9.22
C LYS A 237 -5.87 21.01 10.55
N PRO A 238 -6.19 21.83 11.58
CA PRO A 238 -6.55 21.32 12.90
C PRO A 238 -7.86 20.53 12.91
N VAL A 239 -8.84 20.89 12.10
CA VAL A 239 -10.13 20.19 12.02
C VAL A 239 -9.96 18.80 11.42
N GLU A 240 -9.22 18.68 10.32
CA GLU A 240 -8.90 17.40 9.69
C GLU A 240 -8.03 16.54 10.59
N THR A 241 -7.10 17.15 11.34
CA THR A 241 -6.29 16.45 12.34
C THR A 241 -7.16 15.83 13.42
N GLN A 242 -8.10 16.60 13.99
CA GLN A 242 -9.00 16.12 15.04
C GLN A 242 -9.91 14.99 14.56
N LYS A 243 -10.27 14.98 13.27
CA LYS A 243 -11.07 13.88 12.67
C LYS A 243 -10.25 12.61 12.53
N ALA A 244 -8.98 12.73 12.08
CA ALA A 244 -8.13 11.59 11.77
C ALA A 244 -7.34 11.07 12.99
N LEU A 245 -7.11 11.90 14.00
CA LEU A 245 -6.31 11.53 15.19
C LEU A 245 -7.16 11.77 16.46
N LYS A 246 -7.57 10.69 17.12
CA LYS A 246 -8.39 10.72 18.33
C LYS A 246 -7.72 9.86 19.41
N ASP A 247 -7.39 10.44 20.55
CA ASP A 247 -6.76 9.78 21.69
C ASP A 247 -5.49 8.97 21.35
N GLY A 248 -4.73 9.48 20.36
CA GLY A 248 -3.52 8.85 19.84
C GLY A 248 -3.77 7.72 18.83
N TRP A 249 -5.01 7.43 18.47
CA TRP A 249 -5.39 6.53 17.40
C TRP A 249 -5.57 7.29 16.08
N VAL A 250 -4.88 6.84 15.05
CA VAL A 250 -5.14 7.28 13.68
C VAL A 250 -6.30 6.48 13.12
N TYR A 251 -7.36 7.16 12.77
CA TYR A 251 -8.52 6.64 12.02
C TYR A 251 -8.16 6.66 10.55
N THR A 252 -7.97 5.46 9.97
CA THR A 252 -7.35 5.35 8.65
C THR A 252 -8.29 5.70 7.50
N GLY A 253 -9.59 5.61 7.76
CA GLY A 253 -10.61 5.69 6.71
C GLY A 253 -10.68 4.44 5.83
N ASP A 254 -9.98 3.37 6.20
CA ASP A 254 -10.06 2.07 5.54
C ASP A 254 -10.97 1.15 6.35
N ALA A 255 -11.88 0.45 5.67
CA ALA A 255 -12.67 -0.62 6.25
C ALA A 255 -11.87 -1.92 6.24
N GLY A 256 -11.90 -2.65 7.35
CA GLY A 256 -11.20 -3.92 7.46
C GLY A 256 -11.83 -4.86 8.48
N LEU A 257 -11.31 -6.06 8.56
CA LEU A 257 -11.67 -7.07 9.56
C LEU A 257 -10.45 -7.90 9.96
N PHE A 258 -10.46 -8.41 11.18
CA PHE A 258 -9.48 -9.43 11.59
C PHE A 258 -10.06 -10.83 11.45
N ASP A 259 -9.25 -11.77 10.99
CA ASP A 259 -9.58 -13.19 11.10
C ASP A 259 -9.21 -13.74 12.49
N LYS A 260 -9.59 -15.00 12.76
CA LYS A 260 -9.30 -15.69 14.03
C LYS A 260 -7.80 -15.89 14.32
N ASN A 261 -6.95 -15.72 13.34
CA ASN A 261 -5.50 -15.87 13.45
C ASN A 261 -4.80 -14.52 13.60
N GLY A 262 -5.55 -13.40 13.64
CA GLY A 262 -5.03 -12.04 13.78
C GLY A 262 -4.48 -11.44 12.49
N TYR A 263 -4.88 -11.94 11.33
CA TYR A 263 -4.59 -11.29 10.05
C TYR A 263 -5.65 -10.24 9.73
N LEU A 264 -5.18 -9.06 9.35
CA LEU A 264 -6.02 -7.95 8.91
C LEU A 264 -6.35 -8.12 7.42
N TYR A 265 -7.61 -8.00 7.09
CA TYR A 265 -8.09 -7.91 5.70
C TYR A 265 -8.65 -6.53 5.48
N ILE A 266 -8.10 -5.79 4.52
CA ILE A 266 -8.66 -4.52 4.08
C ILE A 266 -9.76 -4.82 3.07
N VAL A 267 -10.93 -4.31 3.34
CA VAL A 267 -12.15 -4.57 2.54
C VAL A 267 -12.32 -3.48 1.50
N ASP A 268 -12.23 -2.21 1.93
CA ASP A 268 -12.41 -1.03 1.07
C ASP A 268 -11.98 0.25 1.78
N ARG A 269 -12.09 1.39 1.10
CA ARG A 269 -12.10 2.71 1.70
C ARG A 269 -13.50 3.11 2.12
N LEU A 270 -13.68 3.57 3.36
CA LEU A 270 -15.01 3.98 3.86
C LEU A 270 -15.67 5.05 3.00
N LYS A 271 -14.89 5.95 2.42
CA LYS A 271 -15.37 7.02 1.54
C LYS A 271 -15.78 6.56 0.12
N ASP A 272 -15.24 5.43 -0.32
CA ASP A 272 -15.52 4.87 -1.65
C ASP A 272 -16.64 3.82 -1.59
N MET A 273 -17.01 3.41 -0.37
CA MET A 273 -18.14 2.51 -0.12
C MET A 273 -19.46 3.13 -0.60
N VAL A 274 -20.21 2.39 -1.39
CA VAL A 274 -21.51 2.79 -1.92
C VAL A 274 -22.60 2.41 -0.92
N VAL A 275 -23.43 3.36 -0.51
CA VAL A 275 -24.57 3.10 0.36
C VAL A 275 -25.85 3.03 -0.47
N THR A 276 -26.28 1.82 -0.81
CA THR A 276 -27.43 1.59 -1.68
C THR A 276 -28.58 0.92 -0.92
N GLY A 277 -29.73 1.60 -0.83
CA GLY A 277 -30.90 1.08 -0.12
C GLY A 277 -30.67 0.79 1.36
N GLY A 278 -29.72 1.48 2.00
CA GLY A 278 -29.31 1.26 3.40
C GLY A 278 -28.30 0.13 3.60
N GLU A 279 -27.84 -0.52 2.53
CA GLU A 279 -26.82 -1.57 2.56
C GLU A 279 -25.48 -1.01 2.09
N ASN A 280 -24.40 -1.44 2.75
CA ASN A 280 -23.04 -1.07 2.41
C ASN A 280 -22.50 -1.99 1.32
N VAL A 281 -22.05 -1.40 0.21
CA VAL A 281 -21.40 -2.11 -0.89
C VAL A 281 -19.94 -1.64 -0.98
N PHE A 282 -19.04 -2.56 -0.74
CA PHE A 282 -17.62 -2.30 -0.92
C PHE A 282 -17.26 -2.38 -2.41
N THR A 283 -16.75 -1.29 -2.95
CA THR A 283 -16.44 -1.17 -4.39
C THR A 283 -15.42 -2.21 -4.82
N THR A 284 -14.41 -2.46 -4.00
CA THR A 284 -13.37 -3.47 -4.24
C THR A 284 -13.93 -4.90 -4.40
N GLU A 285 -15.01 -5.26 -3.69
CA GLU A 285 -15.65 -6.57 -3.84
C GLU A 285 -16.27 -6.73 -5.23
N VAL A 286 -16.92 -5.67 -5.71
CA VAL A 286 -17.54 -5.65 -7.05
C VAL A 286 -16.48 -5.61 -8.15
N GLU A 287 -15.42 -4.82 -7.96
CA GLU A 287 -14.27 -4.76 -8.86
C GLU A 287 -13.58 -6.13 -8.99
N ASN A 288 -13.35 -6.83 -7.88
CA ASN A 288 -12.76 -8.17 -7.89
C ASN A 288 -13.65 -9.20 -8.61
N ALA A 289 -14.97 -9.07 -8.50
CA ALA A 289 -15.90 -9.92 -9.25
C ALA A 289 -15.79 -9.63 -10.74
N LEU A 290 -15.82 -8.36 -11.16
CA LEU A 290 -15.75 -7.97 -12.57
C LEU A 290 -14.41 -8.26 -13.22
N ILE A 291 -13.29 -8.01 -12.54
CA ILE A 291 -11.94 -8.24 -13.08
C ILE A 291 -11.66 -9.75 -13.30
N SER A 292 -12.40 -10.64 -12.65
CA SER A 292 -12.29 -12.08 -12.88
C SER A 292 -12.94 -12.55 -14.19
N HIS A 293 -13.67 -11.69 -14.87
CA HIS A 293 -14.25 -11.97 -16.19
C HIS A 293 -13.18 -11.87 -17.28
N GLU A 294 -13.07 -12.89 -18.14
CA GLU A 294 -12.01 -13.04 -19.14
C GLU A 294 -11.87 -11.86 -20.13
N ALA A 295 -12.97 -11.15 -20.41
CA ALA A 295 -12.97 -10.00 -21.30
C ALA A 295 -12.53 -8.69 -20.62
N VAL A 296 -12.49 -8.61 -19.27
CA VAL A 296 -12.24 -7.39 -18.52
C VAL A 296 -10.75 -7.19 -18.29
N GLN A 297 -10.23 -6.07 -18.78
CA GLN A 297 -8.84 -5.65 -18.61
C GLN A 297 -8.65 -4.83 -17.33
N ASP A 298 -9.62 -3.92 -17.05
CA ASP A 298 -9.58 -3.01 -15.90
C ASP A 298 -10.99 -2.59 -15.54
N VAL A 299 -11.22 -2.25 -14.26
CA VAL A 299 -12.54 -1.85 -13.73
C VAL A 299 -12.39 -0.88 -12.58
N SER A 300 -13.31 0.07 -12.49
CA SER A 300 -13.51 0.92 -11.33
C SER A 300 -15.00 0.99 -11.01
N VAL A 301 -15.33 0.89 -9.72
CA VAL A 301 -16.71 0.93 -9.24
C VAL A 301 -16.92 2.18 -8.39
N ILE A 302 -18.02 2.87 -8.62
CA ILE A 302 -18.40 4.08 -7.89
C ILE A 302 -19.88 4.07 -7.51
N GLY A 303 -20.24 4.84 -6.50
CA GLY A 303 -21.62 5.21 -6.21
C GLY A 303 -22.06 6.38 -7.08
N ILE A 304 -23.21 6.25 -7.72
CA ILE A 304 -23.87 7.37 -8.41
C ILE A 304 -25.18 7.71 -7.71
N PRO A 305 -25.61 8.99 -7.66
CA PRO A 305 -26.88 9.36 -7.05
C PRO A 305 -28.06 8.59 -7.65
N HIS A 306 -28.96 8.08 -6.78
CA HIS A 306 -30.16 7.36 -7.18
C HIS A 306 -31.36 7.78 -6.34
N ASP A 307 -32.48 8.11 -6.97
CA ASP A 307 -33.64 8.72 -6.32
C ASP A 307 -34.29 7.81 -5.24
N GLU A 308 -34.24 6.49 -5.45
CA GLU A 308 -34.90 5.52 -4.55
C GLU A 308 -33.94 4.97 -3.49
N TRP A 309 -32.65 4.76 -3.84
CA TRP A 309 -31.69 4.05 -3.00
C TRP A 309 -30.60 4.95 -2.39
N GLY A 310 -30.65 6.25 -2.65
CA GLY A 310 -29.62 7.21 -2.29
C GLY A 310 -28.43 7.14 -3.25
N GLU A 311 -27.79 5.96 -3.35
CA GLU A 311 -26.78 5.67 -4.35
C GLU A 311 -27.09 4.36 -5.07
N ALA A 312 -26.60 4.25 -6.32
CA ALA A 312 -26.57 3.00 -7.08
C ALA A 312 -25.14 2.65 -7.44
N VAL A 313 -24.82 1.36 -7.44
CA VAL A 313 -23.52 0.85 -7.86
C VAL A 313 -23.39 1.01 -9.37
N HIS A 314 -22.34 1.72 -9.82
CA HIS A 314 -21.98 1.92 -11.23
C HIS A 314 -20.58 1.41 -11.50
N ALA A 315 -20.39 0.60 -12.56
CA ALA A 315 -19.09 0.08 -12.94
C ALA A 315 -18.60 0.72 -14.24
N ILE A 316 -17.35 1.19 -14.23
CA ILE A 316 -16.61 1.66 -15.40
C ILE A 316 -15.68 0.53 -15.81
N VAL A 317 -15.86 -0.05 -16.99
CA VAL A 317 -15.15 -1.26 -17.42
C VAL A 317 -14.33 -0.99 -18.67
N ILE A 318 -13.08 -1.44 -18.67
CA ILE A 318 -12.20 -1.47 -19.84
C ILE A 318 -12.03 -2.93 -20.26
N LEU A 319 -12.38 -3.25 -21.49
CA LEU A 319 -12.21 -4.59 -22.03
C LEU A 319 -10.81 -4.78 -22.66
N HIS A 320 -10.32 -6.02 -22.67
CA HIS A 320 -9.13 -6.36 -23.44
C HIS A 320 -9.31 -6.05 -24.93
N ALA A 321 -8.24 -5.67 -25.62
CA ALA A 321 -8.27 -5.37 -27.03
C ALA A 321 -8.77 -6.60 -27.83
N GLY A 322 -9.85 -6.42 -28.61
CA GLY A 322 -10.48 -7.48 -29.38
C GLY A 322 -11.47 -8.36 -28.63
N SER A 323 -11.66 -8.15 -27.33
CA SER A 323 -12.71 -8.81 -26.54
C SER A 323 -14.01 -8.01 -26.57
N SER A 324 -15.14 -8.68 -26.29
CA SER A 324 -16.47 -8.07 -26.13
C SER A 324 -17.18 -8.73 -24.95
N ALA A 325 -17.91 -7.95 -24.17
CA ALA A 325 -18.85 -8.41 -23.16
C ALA A 325 -20.03 -7.42 -23.12
N SER A 326 -21.24 -7.91 -23.03
CA SER A 326 -22.43 -7.06 -22.81
C SER A 326 -22.61 -6.78 -21.31
N GLU A 327 -23.42 -5.76 -21.00
CA GLU A 327 -23.82 -5.48 -19.60
C GLU A 327 -24.52 -6.67 -18.96
N ASP A 328 -25.31 -7.43 -19.74
CA ASP A 328 -25.99 -8.66 -19.28
C ASP A 328 -24.97 -9.78 -18.94
N ASP A 329 -23.91 -9.93 -19.73
CA ASP A 329 -22.84 -10.90 -19.47
C ASP A 329 -22.12 -10.57 -18.18
N LEU A 330 -21.72 -9.32 -18.00
CA LEU A 330 -21.06 -8.82 -16.78
C LEU A 330 -21.97 -8.94 -15.54
N THR A 331 -23.26 -8.62 -15.72
CA THR A 331 -24.27 -8.78 -14.66
C THR A 331 -24.44 -10.25 -14.25
N ALA A 332 -24.52 -11.16 -15.23
CA ALA A 332 -24.63 -12.59 -14.98
C ALA A 332 -23.38 -13.14 -14.28
N HIS A 333 -22.18 -12.68 -14.67
CA HIS A 333 -20.93 -13.03 -14.04
C HIS A 333 -20.88 -12.59 -12.57
N CYS A 334 -21.30 -11.36 -12.26
CA CYS A 334 -21.39 -10.85 -10.89
C CYS A 334 -22.37 -11.69 -10.04
N ARG A 335 -23.52 -12.09 -10.60
CA ARG A 335 -24.50 -12.91 -9.87
C ARG A 335 -23.97 -14.24 -9.37
N ALA A 336 -22.96 -14.79 -10.01
CA ALA A 336 -22.34 -16.04 -9.60
C ALA A 336 -21.42 -15.89 -8.38
N SER A 337 -20.99 -14.67 -8.06
CA SER A 337 -19.91 -14.44 -7.08
C SER A 337 -20.26 -13.47 -5.95
N ILE A 338 -21.20 -12.52 -6.17
CA ILE A 338 -21.58 -11.51 -5.17
C ILE A 338 -23.09 -11.42 -4.95
N ALA A 339 -23.50 -10.85 -3.80
CA ALA A 339 -24.88 -10.69 -3.45
C ALA A 339 -25.63 -9.76 -4.43
N GLY A 340 -26.92 -9.99 -4.66
CA GLY A 340 -27.71 -9.31 -5.70
C GLY A 340 -27.77 -7.79 -5.56
N TYR A 341 -27.79 -7.25 -4.33
CA TYR A 341 -27.80 -5.81 -4.08
C TYR A 341 -26.47 -5.10 -4.42
N LYS A 342 -25.35 -5.86 -4.48
CA LYS A 342 -24.01 -5.38 -4.82
C LYS A 342 -23.76 -5.28 -6.32
N ILE A 343 -24.60 -5.93 -7.14
CA ILE A 343 -24.42 -5.97 -8.59
C ILE A 343 -24.61 -4.57 -9.16
N PRO A 344 -23.70 -4.10 -10.04
CA PRO A 344 -23.86 -2.82 -10.72
C PRO A 344 -25.23 -2.69 -11.41
N LYS A 345 -25.84 -1.53 -11.27
CA LYS A 345 -27.10 -1.19 -11.92
C LYS A 345 -26.90 -0.54 -13.29
N SER A 346 -25.65 -0.13 -13.56
CA SER A 346 -25.26 0.44 -14.84
C SER A 346 -23.74 0.28 -15.07
N PHE A 347 -23.36 0.32 -16.36
CA PHE A 347 -21.99 0.16 -16.80
C PHE A 347 -21.59 1.26 -17.79
#